data_4de77e2d814eeda0e6af0a62b2d4662d
#
_entry.id   4de77e2d814eeda0e6af0a62b2d4662d
#
_cell.length_a   1.000
_cell.length_b   1.000
_cell.length_c   1.000
_cell.angle_alpha   90.00
_cell.angle_beta   90.00
_cell.angle_gamma   90.00
#
_symmetry.space_group_name_H-M   'P 1'
#
loop_
_entity.id
_entity.type
_entity.pdbx_description
1 polymer ?
#
loop_
_entity_poly.entity_id
_entity_poly.type
_entity_poly.pdbx_seq_one_letter_code
_entity_poly.pdbx_strand_id
1 'polypeptide(L)'
;GSDSVSSISVALAPGVSSTRGIRDIQTLMRERRRIAVGEEDDFNVMDMAQLASILTGINSVLTGMLSSVAAVSLLVGGIGIMNIMLVSVTERTREIGIRLAVGAEGRQVQMQFLVEAVVLSLVGGIIVVAVGLALAFVASLFMAIPFAPQLYVVVLAFGFSALIGVIFGYFPARRAAQLNPIEA
;
A
#
# COMPACT_ATOMS: atom_id res chain seq x y z
N GLY A 1 -16.97 -39.58 30.09
CA GLY A 1 -16.20 -38.38 29.82
C GLY A 1 -14.76 -38.81 29.65
N SER A 2 -14.14 -38.48 28.49
CA SER A 2 -12.72 -38.74 28.30
C SER A 2 -11.92 -37.68 29.07
N ASP A 3 -11.11 -38.10 30.03
CA ASP A 3 -10.14 -37.26 30.78
C ASP A 3 -8.94 -36.84 29.89
N SER A 4 -9.15 -36.69 28.59
CA SER A 4 -8.09 -36.30 27.65
C SER A 4 -8.03 -34.78 27.50
N VAL A 5 -6.89 -34.20 27.85
CA VAL A 5 -6.58 -32.78 27.58
C VAL A 5 -6.01 -32.69 26.19
N SER A 6 -6.67 -31.93 25.32
CA SER A 6 -6.28 -31.78 23.90
C SER A 6 -5.14 -30.78 23.69
N SER A 7 -5.00 -29.78 24.56
CA SER A 7 -3.94 -28.77 24.47
C SER A 7 -3.62 -28.17 25.85
N ILE A 8 -2.34 -27.84 26.05
CA ILE A 8 -1.86 -27.17 27.26
C ILE A 8 -1.09 -25.94 26.80
N SER A 9 -1.47 -24.75 27.28
CA SER A 9 -0.74 -23.52 27.06
C SER A 9 0.19 -23.25 28.25
N VAL A 10 1.48 -23.04 27.96
CA VAL A 10 2.49 -22.78 28.96
C VAL A 10 3.07 -21.40 28.74
N ALA A 11 3.12 -20.56 29.77
CA ALA A 11 3.82 -19.29 29.76
C ALA A 11 5.23 -19.46 30.35
N LEU A 12 6.24 -19.00 29.61
CA LEU A 12 7.62 -19.03 30.10
C LEU A 12 7.88 -17.87 31.06
N ALA A 13 8.71 -18.09 32.07
CA ALA A 13 9.14 -17.05 32.99
C ALA A 13 9.97 -15.97 32.24
N PRO A 14 9.95 -14.70 32.68
CA PRO A 14 10.75 -13.65 32.10
C PRO A 14 12.23 -14.03 32.07
N GLY A 15 12.89 -13.87 30.91
CA GLY A 15 14.30 -14.20 30.73
C GLY A 15 14.62 -15.61 30.25
N VAL A 16 13.63 -16.51 30.16
CA VAL A 16 13.82 -17.84 29.57
C VAL A 16 13.62 -17.77 28.05
N SER A 17 14.59 -18.27 27.28
CA SER A 17 14.42 -18.34 25.82
C SER A 17 13.41 -19.42 25.44
N SER A 18 12.59 -19.16 24.40
CA SER A 18 11.60 -20.12 23.85
C SER A 18 12.24 -21.47 23.54
N THR A 19 13.43 -21.47 22.93
CA THR A 19 14.14 -22.71 22.58
C THR A 19 14.47 -23.58 23.81
N ARG A 20 14.82 -22.94 24.92
CA ARG A 20 15.09 -23.67 26.17
C ARG A 20 13.79 -24.20 26.76
N GLY A 21 12.75 -23.37 26.82
CA GLY A 21 11.44 -23.78 27.31
C GLY A 21 10.83 -24.94 26.53
N ILE A 22 10.92 -24.92 25.21
CA ILE A 22 10.46 -26.02 24.33
C ILE A 22 11.20 -27.33 24.66
N ARG A 23 12.54 -27.26 24.80
CA ARG A 23 13.36 -28.44 25.12
C ARG A 23 12.98 -29.03 26.48
N ASP A 24 12.82 -28.18 27.48
CA ASP A 24 12.45 -28.59 28.84
C ASP A 24 11.05 -29.23 28.86
N ILE A 25 10.09 -28.65 28.14
CA ILE A 25 8.74 -29.19 27.98
C ILE A 25 8.78 -30.53 27.23
N GLN A 26 9.54 -30.65 26.15
CA GLN A 26 9.68 -31.89 25.39
C GLN A 26 10.26 -32.99 26.29
N THR A 27 11.32 -32.70 27.05
CA THR A 27 11.92 -33.66 27.96
C THR A 27 10.92 -34.13 29.02
N LEU A 28 10.22 -33.19 29.67
CA LEU A 28 9.23 -33.48 30.67
C LEU A 28 8.06 -34.33 30.13
N MET A 29 7.58 -34.01 28.94
CA MET A 29 6.49 -34.73 28.28
C MET A 29 6.91 -36.17 27.91
N ARG A 30 8.13 -36.34 27.36
CA ARG A 30 8.67 -37.67 27.05
C ARG A 30 8.77 -38.55 28.31
N GLU A 31 9.28 -37.98 29.42
CA GLU A 31 9.32 -38.70 30.71
C GLU A 31 7.93 -39.08 31.20
N ARG A 32 6.99 -38.15 31.18
CA ARG A 32 5.60 -38.39 31.68
C ARG A 32 4.86 -39.42 30.83
N ARG A 33 5.08 -39.43 29.51
CA ARG A 33 4.44 -40.39 28.60
C ARG A 33 5.24 -41.67 28.40
N ARG A 34 6.42 -41.79 29.04
CA ARG A 34 7.30 -42.97 28.98
C ARG A 34 7.72 -43.31 27.53
N ILE A 35 7.95 -42.32 26.70
CA ILE A 35 8.39 -42.50 25.32
C ILE A 35 9.87 -42.93 25.35
N ALA A 36 10.20 -44.05 24.72
CA ALA A 36 11.55 -44.58 24.69
C ALA A 36 12.48 -43.73 23.83
N VAL A 37 13.79 -43.86 24.07
CA VAL A 37 14.78 -43.17 23.26
C VAL A 37 14.76 -43.75 21.83
N GLY A 38 14.44 -42.90 20.85
CA GLY A 38 14.33 -43.27 19.43
C GLY A 38 12.89 -43.45 18.93
N GLU A 39 11.88 -43.39 19.82
CA GLU A 39 10.47 -43.33 19.41
C GLU A 39 10.05 -41.88 19.05
N GLU A 40 9.11 -41.77 18.10
CA GLU A 40 8.51 -40.49 17.71
C GLU A 40 7.59 -39.97 18.84
N ASP A 41 7.56 -38.64 18.98
CA ASP A 41 6.70 -37.99 19.97
C ASP A 41 5.23 -38.09 19.55
N ASP A 42 4.36 -38.49 20.47
CA ASP A 42 2.90 -38.52 20.31
C ASP A 42 2.26 -37.14 20.65
N PHE A 43 3.05 -36.14 20.85
CA PHE A 43 2.68 -34.75 21.14
C PHE A 43 3.48 -33.75 20.30
N ASN A 44 2.94 -32.56 20.13
CA ASN A 44 3.63 -31.45 19.43
C ASN A 44 3.77 -30.25 20.35
N VAL A 45 4.99 -29.68 20.41
CA VAL A 45 5.26 -28.44 21.15
C VAL A 45 5.45 -27.31 20.12
N MET A 46 4.52 -26.38 20.12
CA MET A 46 4.53 -25.26 19.17
C MET A 46 4.92 -23.96 19.87
N ASP A 47 5.89 -23.25 19.31
CA ASP A 47 6.26 -21.92 19.75
C ASP A 47 5.32 -20.87 19.12
N MET A 48 4.46 -20.28 19.94
CA MET A 48 3.55 -19.22 19.49
C MET A 48 4.28 -17.95 19.04
N ALA A 49 5.47 -17.67 19.60
CA ALA A 49 6.28 -16.54 19.15
C ALA A 49 6.86 -16.79 17.75
N GLN A 50 7.29 -18.02 17.48
CA GLN A 50 7.75 -18.43 16.16
C GLN A 50 6.61 -18.39 15.14
N LEU A 51 5.42 -18.88 15.50
CA LEU A 51 4.23 -18.80 14.64
C LEU A 51 3.86 -17.34 14.32
N ALA A 52 3.83 -16.47 15.33
CA ALA A 52 3.57 -15.05 15.14
C ALA A 52 4.63 -14.39 14.24
N SER A 53 5.90 -14.76 14.38
CA SER A 53 7.00 -14.30 13.53
C SER A 53 6.80 -14.72 12.05
N ILE A 54 6.41 -15.98 11.81
CA ILE A 54 6.12 -16.48 10.46
C ILE A 54 4.95 -15.73 9.84
N LEU A 55 3.85 -15.53 10.59
CA LEU A 55 2.69 -14.79 10.11
C LEU A 55 3.04 -13.33 9.79
N THR A 56 3.87 -12.70 10.64
CA THR A 56 4.36 -11.34 10.37
C THR A 56 5.23 -11.30 9.11
N GLY A 57 6.09 -12.30 8.91
CA GLY A 57 6.91 -12.45 7.71
C GLY A 57 6.05 -12.58 6.45
N ILE A 58 5.04 -13.46 6.47
CA ILE A 58 4.10 -13.64 5.36
C ILE A 58 3.38 -12.32 5.04
N ASN A 59 2.85 -11.64 6.06
CA ASN A 59 2.18 -10.35 5.88
C ASN A 59 3.11 -9.30 5.28
N SER A 60 4.37 -9.26 5.70
CA SER A 60 5.39 -8.34 5.14
C SER A 60 5.63 -8.61 3.65
N VAL A 61 5.79 -9.87 3.26
CA VAL A 61 5.97 -10.27 1.85
C VAL A 61 4.74 -9.90 1.02
N LEU A 62 3.54 -10.24 1.49
CA LEU A 62 2.29 -9.89 0.80
C LEU A 62 2.12 -8.38 0.64
N THR A 63 2.38 -7.61 1.69
CA THR A 63 2.34 -6.15 1.63
C THR A 63 3.36 -5.59 0.63
N GLY A 64 4.58 -6.15 0.61
CA GLY A 64 5.61 -5.78 -0.36
C GLY A 64 5.19 -6.06 -1.80
N MET A 65 4.60 -7.22 -2.07
CA MET A 65 4.09 -7.56 -3.40
C MET A 65 2.95 -6.62 -3.82
N LEU A 66 1.97 -6.38 -2.96
CA LEU A 66 0.86 -5.47 -3.23
C LEU A 66 1.36 -4.04 -3.48
N SER A 67 2.32 -3.58 -2.67
CA SER A 67 2.93 -2.26 -2.84
C SER A 67 3.66 -2.13 -4.18
N SER A 68 4.34 -3.19 -4.62
CA SER A 68 5.03 -3.21 -5.92
C SER A 68 4.04 -3.11 -7.09
N VAL A 69 2.94 -3.86 -7.03
CA VAL A 69 1.87 -3.79 -8.03
C VAL A 69 1.22 -2.40 -8.03
N ALA A 70 0.96 -1.85 -6.84
CA ALA A 70 0.41 -0.50 -6.70
C ALA A 70 1.34 0.57 -7.29
N ALA A 71 2.66 0.46 -7.06
CA ALA A 71 3.65 1.39 -7.61
C ALA A 71 3.66 1.36 -9.15
N VAL A 72 3.64 0.17 -9.77
CA VAL A 72 3.56 0.03 -11.22
C VAL A 72 2.24 0.61 -11.75
N SER A 73 1.11 0.31 -11.10
CA SER A 73 -0.20 0.86 -11.47
C SER A 73 -0.22 2.39 -11.39
N LEU A 74 0.42 2.95 -10.37
CA LEU A 74 0.54 4.40 -10.18
C LEU A 74 1.37 5.05 -11.29
N LEU A 75 2.47 4.42 -11.73
CA LEU A 75 3.29 4.88 -12.86
C LEU A 75 2.48 4.87 -14.16
N VAL A 76 1.76 3.78 -14.43
CA VAL A 76 0.90 3.68 -15.64
C VAL A 76 -0.21 4.73 -15.60
N GLY A 77 -0.86 4.93 -14.46
CA GLY A 77 -1.86 5.98 -14.26
C GLY A 77 -1.29 7.40 -14.45
N GLY A 78 -0.09 7.63 -13.93
CA GLY A 78 0.62 8.91 -14.10
C GLY A 78 0.97 9.20 -15.58
N ILE A 79 1.41 8.19 -16.33
CA ILE A 79 1.62 8.30 -17.78
C ILE A 79 0.28 8.63 -18.48
N GLY A 80 -0.83 8.05 -18.01
CA GLY A 80 -2.17 8.39 -18.50
C GLY A 80 -2.51 9.88 -18.30
N ILE A 81 -2.24 10.44 -17.11
CA ILE A 81 -2.40 11.88 -16.84
C ILE A 81 -1.52 12.71 -17.77
N MET A 82 -0.26 12.34 -17.92
CA MET A 82 0.68 13.03 -18.81
C MET A 82 0.16 13.05 -20.26
N ASN A 83 -0.34 11.93 -20.77
CA ASN A 83 -0.87 11.84 -22.13
C ASN A 83 -2.12 12.71 -22.31
N ILE A 84 -3.06 12.69 -21.37
CA ILE A 84 -4.26 13.55 -21.40
C ILE A 84 -3.84 15.01 -21.42
N MET A 85 -2.90 15.40 -20.57
CA MET A 85 -2.41 16.78 -20.49
C MET A 85 -1.68 17.21 -21.77
N LEU A 86 -0.88 16.32 -22.40
CA LEU A 86 -0.23 16.61 -23.68
C LEU A 86 -1.25 16.85 -24.79
N VAL A 87 -2.31 16.04 -24.86
CA VAL A 87 -3.41 16.24 -25.80
C VAL A 87 -4.11 17.58 -25.52
N SER A 88 -4.42 17.88 -24.25
CA SER A 88 -5.05 19.15 -23.86
C SER A 88 -4.20 20.36 -24.25
N VAL A 89 -2.86 20.29 -24.09
CA VAL A 89 -1.95 21.35 -24.52
C VAL A 89 -1.98 21.50 -26.04
N THR A 90 -1.96 20.41 -26.82
CA THR A 90 -2.00 20.47 -28.29
C THR A 90 -3.31 21.02 -28.81
N GLU A 91 -4.46 20.64 -28.24
CA GLU A 91 -5.76 21.16 -28.61
C GLU A 91 -5.92 22.66 -28.30
N ARG A 92 -5.26 23.15 -27.23
CA ARG A 92 -5.30 24.56 -26.79
C ARG A 92 -4.11 25.37 -27.26
N THR A 93 -3.29 24.89 -28.20
CA THR A 93 -2.05 25.55 -28.64
C THR A 93 -2.30 26.99 -29.08
N ARG A 94 -3.37 27.22 -29.88
CA ARG A 94 -3.73 28.58 -30.36
C ARG A 94 -4.12 29.52 -29.21
N GLU A 95 -4.88 29.04 -28.25
CA GLU A 95 -5.28 29.82 -27.07
C GLU A 95 -4.08 30.22 -26.23
N ILE A 96 -3.15 29.28 -26.01
CA ILE A 96 -1.90 29.47 -25.25
C ILE A 96 -1.03 30.49 -26.00
N GLY A 97 -0.88 30.34 -27.33
CA GLY A 97 -0.12 31.23 -28.16
C GLY A 97 -0.63 32.70 -28.13
N ILE A 98 -1.95 32.88 -28.18
CA ILE A 98 -2.57 34.21 -28.04
C ILE A 98 -2.26 34.81 -26.66
N ARG A 99 -2.37 34.06 -25.59
CA ARG A 99 -2.04 34.56 -24.23
C ARG A 99 -0.58 35.01 -24.11
N LEU A 100 0.35 34.20 -24.63
CA LEU A 100 1.77 34.54 -24.65
C LEU A 100 2.04 35.77 -25.52
N ALA A 101 1.38 35.91 -26.66
CA ALA A 101 1.52 37.08 -27.56
C ALA A 101 1.01 38.39 -26.93
N VAL A 102 -0.01 38.31 -26.07
CA VAL A 102 -0.57 39.48 -25.34
C VAL A 102 0.26 39.82 -24.09
N GLY A 103 1.30 39.00 -23.78
CA GLY A 103 2.26 39.32 -22.73
C GLY A 103 2.12 38.44 -21.45
N ALA A 104 1.41 37.33 -21.52
CA ALA A 104 1.41 36.36 -20.40
C ALA A 104 2.80 35.72 -20.25
N GLU A 105 3.28 35.59 -19.03
CA GLU A 105 4.52 34.89 -18.74
C GLU A 105 4.35 33.38 -18.92
N GLY A 106 5.32 32.69 -19.52
CA GLY A 106 5.34 31.25 -19.68
C GLY A 106 5.18 30.53 -18.32
N ARG A 107 5.71 31.12 -17.23
CA ARG A 107 5.52 30.57 -15.86
C ARG A 107 4.06 30.56 -15.42
N GLN A 108 3.27 31.56 -15.80
CA GLN A 108 1.84 31.60 -15.46
C GLN A 108 1.09 30.47 -16.17
N VAL A 109 1.39 30.26 -17.46
CA VAL A 109 0.84 29.14 -18.25
C VAL A 109 1.25 27.80 -17.64
N GLN A 110 2.54 27.64 -17.29
CA GLN A 110 3.02 26.41 -16.66
C GLN A 110 2.29 26.11 -15.35
N MET A 111 2.13 27.11 -14.47
CA MET A 111 1.45 26.93 -13.20
C MET A 111 -0.03 26.59 -13.40
N GLN A 112 -0.70 27.16 -14.39
CA GLN A 112 -2.08 26.84 -14.70
C GLN A 112 -2.26 25.36 -15.07
N PHE A 113 -1.44 24.86 -16.01
CA PHE A 113 -1.51 23.44 -16.41
C PHE A 113 -1.06 22.49 -15.30
N LEU A 114 -0.09 22.90 -14.47
CA LEU A 114 0.33 22.09 -13.33
C LEU A 114 -0.79 21.95 -12.29
N VAL A 115 -1.49 23.06 -11.98
CA VAL A 115 -2.66 23.03 -11.08
C VAL A 115 -3.77 22.15 -11.65
N GLU A 116 -4.04 22.24 -12.98
CA GLU A 116 -5.03 21.41 -13.66
C GLU A 116 -4.70 19.92 -13.51
N ALA A 117 -3.43 19.53 -13.70
CA ALA A 117 -2.97 18.15 -13.50
C ALA A 117 -3.11 17.67 -12.04
N VAL A 118 -2.78 18.52 -11.07
CA VAL A 118 -2.94 18.20 -9.63
C VAL A 118 -4.40 18.06 -9.27
N VAL A 119 -5.27 18.96 -9.73
CA VAL A 119 -6.72 18.86 -9.47
C VAL A 119 -7.29 17.58 -10.09
N LEU A 120 -6.92 17.24 -11.32
CA LEU A 120 -7.35 16.01 -11.98
C LEU A 120 -6.93 14.76 -11.19
N SER A 121 -5.68 14.72 -10.72
CA SER A 121 -5.19 13.60 -9.93
C SER A 121 -5.84 13.51 -8.54
N LEU A 122 -6.12 14.65 -7.89
CA LEU A 122 -6.84 14.68 -6.61
C LEU A 122 -8.29 14.21 -6.74
N VAL A 123 -9.00 14.63 -7.78
CA VAL A 123 -10.37 14.15 -8.07
C VAL A 123 -10.36 12.64 -8.29
N GLY A 124 -9.41 12.12 -9.10
CA GLY A 124 -9.21 10.69 -9.27
C GLY A 124 -8.90 9.99 -7.94
N GLY A 125 -8.04 10.58 -7.12
CA GLY A 125 -7.69 10.10 -5.79
C GLY A 125 -8.88 9.99 -4.85
N ILE A 126 -9.78 10.98 -4.84
CA ILE A 126 -11.03 10.95 -4.04
C ILE A 126 -11.88 9.75 -4.46
N ILE A 127 -12.08 9.56 -5.75
CA ILE A 127 -12.90 8.46 -6.28
C ILE A 127 -12.29 7.11 -5.89
N VAL A 128 -10.98 6.93 -6.09
CA VAL A 128 -10.29 5.67 -5.78
C VAL A 128 -10.32 5.37 -4.29
N VAL A 129 -10.09 6.37 -3.43
CA VAL A 129 -10.18 6.20 -1.97
C VAL A 129 -11.60 5.85 -1.54
N ALA A 130 -12.61 6.52 -2.08
CA ALA A 130 -14.02 6.23 -1.77
C ALA A 130 -14.40 4.81 -2.19
N VAL A 131 -14.02 4.39 -3.40
CA VAL A 131 -14.26 3.02 -3.90
C VAL A 131 -13.50 2.00 -3.06
N GLY A 132 -12.23 2.25 -2.75
CA GLY A 132 -11.42 1.37 -1.92
C GLY A 132 -12.00 1.17 -0.51
N LEU A 133 -12.43 2.25 0.14
CA LEU A 133 -13.08 2.18 1.45
C LEU A 133 -14.43 1.44 1.38
N ALA A 134 -15.23 1.68 0.33
CA ALA A 134 -16.49 0.98 0.13
C ALA A 134 -16.27 -0.53 -0.07
N LEU A 135 -15.31 -0.93 -0.89
CA LEU A 135 -14.96 -2.34 -1.10
C LEU A 135 -14.43 -2.99 0.19
N ALA A 136 -13.57 -2.29 0.94
CA ALA A 136 -13.07 -2.78 2.22
C ALA A 136 -14.19 -2.93 3.25
N PHE A 137 -15.13 -2.01 3.30
CA PHE A 137 -16.31 -2.11 4.17
C PHE A 137 -17.18 -3.32 3.79
N VAL A 138 -17.49 -3.51 2.52
CA VAL A 138 -18.25 -4.67 2.05
C VAL A 138 -17.53 -5.98 2.38
N ALA A 139 -16.22 -6.05 2.14
CA ALA A 139 -15.42 -7.23 2.48
C ALA A 139 -15.45 -7.53 3.99
N SER A 140 -15.40 -6.50 4.83
CA SER A 140 -15.46 -6.66 6.29
C SER A 140 -16.76 -7.29 6.75
N LEU A 141 -17.89 -6.99 6.09
CA LEU A 141 -19.19 -7.59 6.40
C LEU A 141 -19.22 -9.10 6.09
N PHE A 142 -18.64 -9.51 4.95
CA PHE A 142 -18.60 -10.92 4.56
C PHE A 142 -17.61 -11.75 5.39
N MET A 143 -16.50 -11.17 5.78
CA MET A 143 -15.44 -11.85 6.51
C MET A 143 -15.59 -11.76 8.03
N ALA A 144 -16.60 -11.04 8.53
CA ALA A 144 -16.82 -10.75 9.95
C ALA A 144 -15.58 -10.14 10.65
N ILE A 145 -14.80 -9.32 9.91
CA ILE A 145 -13.62 -8.61 10.41
C ILE A 145 -14.02 -7.16 10.74
N PRO A 146 -13.58 -6.58 11.86
CA PRO A 146 -13.91 -5.20 12.18
C PRO A 146 -13.33 -4.23 11.15
N PHE A 147 -14.20 -3.35 10.61
CA PHE A 147 -13.78 -2.29 9.69
C PHE A 147 -13.14 -1.15 10.50
N ALA A 148 -11.84 -0.99 10.38
CA ALA A 148 -11.07 0.03 11.09
C ALA A 148 -10.09 0.75 10.13
N PRO A 149 -10.60 1.64 9.26
CA PRO A 149 -9.73 2.39 8.35
C PRO A 149 -8.84 3.35 9.13
N GLN A 150 -7.56 3.36 8.80
CA GLN A 150 -6.59 4.24 9.42
C GLN A 150 -6.54 5.57 8.65
N LEU A 151 -6.88 6.67 9.32
CA LEU A 151 -6.94 8.00 8.73
C LEU A 151 -5.62 8.42 8.07
N TYR A 152 -4.47 8.03 8.65
CA TYR A 152 -3.17 8.37 8.08
C TYR A 152 -2.96 7.76 6.69
N VAL A 153 -3.50 6.56 6.41
CA VAL A 153 -3.41 5.91 5.09
C VAL A 153 -4.19 6.71 4.05
N VAL A 154 -5.36 7.23 4.43
CA VAL A 154 -6.16 8.10 3.57
C VAL A 154 -5.39 9.38 3.24
N VAL A 155 -4.80 10.03 4.25
CA VAL A 155 -3.99 11.25 4.06
C VAL A 155 -2.78 10.97 3.17
N LEU A 156 -2.09 9.84 3.37
CA LEU A 156 -0.98 9.43 2.51
C LEU A 156 -1.45 9.20 1.06
N ALA A 157 -2.59 8.57 0.84
CA ALA A 157 -3.14 8.34 -0.50
C ALA A 157 -3.37 9.67 -1.24
N PHE A 158 -3.93 10.69 -0.56
CA PHE A 158 -4.07 12.02 -1.13
C PHE A 158 -2.72 12.70 -1.42
N GLY A 159 -1.76 12.57 -0.50
CA GLY A 159 -0.41 13.08 -0.72
C GLY A 159 0.26 12.46 -1.95
N PHE A 160 0.15 11.15 -2.11
CA PHE A 160 0.64 10.45 -3.30
C PHE A 160 -0.11 10.87 -4.58
N SER A 161 -1.44 11.03 -4.54
CA SER A 161 -2.20 11.51 -5.70
C SER A 161 -1.74 12.89 -6.15
N ALA A 162 -1.56 13.82 -5.22
CA ALA A 162 -1.04 15.15 -5.53
C ALA A 162 0.39 15.09 -6.12
N LEU A 163 1.25 14.27 -5.52
CA LEU A 163 2.64 14.08 -5.98
C LEU A 163 2.69 13.56 -7.42
N ILE A 164 1.85 12.58 -7.76
CA ILE A 164 1.72 12.04 -9.12
C ILE A 164 1.24 13.13 -10.09
N GLY A 165 0.24 13.92 -9.70
CA GLY A 165 -0.20 15.06 -10.50
C GLY A 165 0.91 16.05 -10.79
N VAL A 166 1.75 16.36 -9.82
CA VAL A 166 2.92 17.25 -9.99
C VAL A 166 3.96 16.61 -10.90
N ILE A 167 4.37 15.36 -10.65
CA ILE A 167 5.44 14.69 -11.40
C ILE A 167 5.06 14.55 -12.88
N PHE A 168 3.88 13.99 -13.15
CA PHE A 168 3.46 13.71 -14.52
C PHE A 168 2.82 14.90 -15.22
N GLY A 169 2.32 15.89 -14.49
CA GLY A 169 1.82 17.15 -15.02
C GLY A 169 2.92 18.16 -15.34
N TYR A 170 4.10 18.03 -14.72
CA TYR A 170 5.19 18.99 -14.91
C TYR A 170 5.69 19.06 -16.37
N PHE A 171 5.90 17.90 -17.01
CA PHE A 171 6.40 17.85 -18.38
C PHE A 171 5.46 18.50 -19.39
N PRO A 172 4.15 18.15 -19.47
CA PRO A 172 3.21 18.84 -20.36
C PRO A 172 3.04 20.32 -20.01
N ALA A 173 2.99 20.68 -18.74
CA ALA A 173 2.90 22.08 -18.31
C ALA A 173 4.10 22.92 -18.78
N ARG A 174 5.30 22.37 -18.67
CA ARG A 174 6.52 23.03 -19.20
C ARG A 174 6.49 23.16 -20.72
N ARG A 175 5.99 22.15 -21.43
CA ARG A 175 5.85 22.20 -22.88
C ARG A 175 4.86 23.29 -23.32
N ALA A 176 3.76 23.47 -22.61
CA ALA A 176 2.80 24.55 -22.84
C ALA A 176 3.44 25.94 -22.67
N ALA A 177 4.28 26.10 -21.63
CA ALA A 177 4.97 27.35 -21.33
C ALA A 177 6.05 27.75 -22.37
N GLN A 178 6.52 26.80 -23.16
CA GLN A 178 7.59 26.99 -24.16
C GLN A 178 7.06 27.09 -25.60
N LEU A 179 5.74 27.16 -25.79
CA LEU A 179 5.14 27.34 -27.10
C LEU A 179 5.57 28.69 -27.71
N ASN A 180 5.96 28.63 -28.98
CA ASN A 180 6.32 29.85 -29.71
C ASN A 180 5.03 30.51 -30.22
N PRO A 181 4.72 31.78 -29.84
CA PRO A 181 3.49 32.45 -30.27
C PRO A 181 3.35 32.61 -31.80
N ILE A 182 4.48 32.51 -32.55
CA ILE A 182 4.50 32.67 -34.00
C ILE A 182 4.10 31.37 -34.72
N GLU A 183 4.28 30.20 -34.05
CA GLU A 183 4.02 28.89 -34.63
C GLU A 183 2.71 28.28 -34.13
N ALA A 184 2.00 28.93 -33.21
CA ALA A 184 0.78 28.50 -32.57
C ALA A 184 -0.55 28.94 -33.35
#